data_6408108f77a3f1d2df9c2eef165635d6
#
_entry.id   6408108f77a3f1d2df9c2eef165635d6
#
_cell.length_a   1.000
_cell.length_b   1.000
_cell.length_c   1.000
_cell.angle_alpha   90.00
_cell.angle_beta   90.00
_cell.angle_gamma   90.00
#
_symmetry.space_group_name_H-M   'P 1'
#
loop_
_entity.id
_entity.type
_entity.pdbx_description
1 polymer ?
#
loop_
_entity_poly.entity_id
_entity_poly.type
_entity_poly.pdbx_seq_one_letter_code
_entity_poly.pdbx_strand_id
1 'polypeptide(L)'
;MALLEFQKPEKVIMIESDDTQGTFEFRPLEPGYGITVGNALRRVLLSSLEGYAITKIKIEGVEHEFSTITGVIEDVNEIILNLKQIRFKKVTDDSSEEKVHVTISGKEEFKAGDLNQFLNNFEVLNPDLRICTMEPDVKLQTEFHINKGRGYVQSEENKS
;
A
#
# COMPACT_ATOMS: atom_id res chain seq x y z
N MET A 1 -36.56 -10.76 39.57
CA MET A 1 -35.22 -10.40 39.12
C MET A 1 -35.39 -9.39 37.96
N ALA A 2 -35.00 -8.15 38.15
CA ALA A 2 -35.04 -7.17 37.03
C ALA A 2 -34.00 -7.59 36.00
N LEU A 3 -34.42 -7.78 34.76
CA LEU A 3 -33.51 -7.93 33.62
C LEU A 3 -32.77 -6.60 33.46
N LEU A 4 -31.44 -6.59 33.70
CA LEU A 4 -30.61 -5.45 33.37
C LEU A 4 -30.61 -5.26 31.86
N GLU A 5 -30.84 -4.03 31.42
CA GLU A 5 -30.77 -3.67 30.00
C GLU A 5 -29.32 -3.87 29.51
N PHE A 6 -29.16 -4.49 28.33
CA PHE A 6 -27.85 -4.65 27.70
C PHE A 6 -27.24 -3.30 27.35
N GLN A 7 -26.02 -3.08 27.84
CA GLN A 7 -25.29 -1.83 27.62
C GLN A 7 -24.83 -1.71 26.17
N LYS A 8 -25.48 -0.87 25.40
CA LYS A 8 -25.11 -0.59 24.00
C LYS A 8 -24.11 0.55 23.92
N PRO A 9 -23.17 0.49 22.98
CA PRO A 9 -22.28 1.62 22.72
C PRO A 9 -23.09 2.81 22.16
N GLU A 10 -22.78 3.99 22.62
CA GLU A 10 -23.48 5.22 22.21
C GLU A 10 -22.69 5.97 21.13
N LYS A 11 -21.36 5.98 21.23
CA LYS A 11 -20.50 6.75 20.34
C LYS A 11 -19.07 6.23 20.27
N VAL A 12 -18.42 6.60 19.17
CA VAL A 12 -16.97 6.51 19.01
C VAL A 12 -16.39 7.92 19.19
N ILE A 13 -15.43 8.05 20.07
CA ILE A 13 -14.75 9.31 20.34
C ILE A 13 -13.32 9.21 19.80
N MET A 14 -12.95 10.13 18.93
CA MET A 14 -11.56 10.29 18.50
C MET A 14 -10.82 11.07 19.57
N ILE A 15 -9.81 10.47 20.19
CA ILE A 15 -8.99 11.08 21.23
C ILE A 15 -7.83 11.83 20.60
N GLU A 16 -7.15 11.19 19.65
CA GLU A 16 -5.98 11.70 18.96
C GLU A 16 -5.94 11.16 17.54
N SER A 17 -5.53 11.97 16.59
CA SER A 17 -5.35 11.56 15.20
C SER A 17 -4.31 12.42 14.51
N ASP A 18 -3.42 11.78 13.75
CA ASP A 18 -2.54 12.40 12.77
C ASP A 18 -2.70 11.69 11.40
N ASP A 19 -1.80 11.95 10.46
CA ASP A 19 -1.88 11.37 9.11
C ASP A 19 -1.67 9.85 9.06
N THR A 20 -1.09 9.26 10.10
CA THR A 20 -0.67 7.86 10.14
C THR A 20 -1.20 7.08 11.33
N GLN A 21 -1.67 7.77 12.36
CA GLN A 21 -2.09 7.17 13.62
C GLN A 21 -3.38 7.80 14.14
N GLY A 22 -4.26 6.98 14.69
CA GLY A 22 -5.48 7.44 15.37
C GLY A 22 -5.77 6.62 16.61
N THR A 23 -6.18 7.32 17.68
CA THR A 23 -6.64 6.71 18.94
C THR A 23 -8.12 7.01 19.12
N PHE A 24 -8.91 5.96 19.27
CA PHE A 24 -10.36 6.04 19.39
C PHE A 24 -10.85 5.33 20.64
N GLU A 25 -11.84 5.90 21.29
CA GLU A 25 -12.55 5.30 22.42
C GLU A 25 -13.97 4.93 22.00
N PHE A 26 -14.34 3.67 22.22
CA PHE A 26 -15.65 3.13 21.90
C PHE A 26 -16.34 2.70 23.18
N ARG A 27 -17.32 3.49 23.62
CA ARG A 27 -17.98 3.33 24.93
C ARG A 27 -19.46 3.77 24.95
N PRO A 28 -20.24 3.31 25.97
CA PRO A 28 -19.92 2.24 26.91
C PRO A 28 -20.02 0.87 26.24
N LEU A 29 -19.41 -0.14 26.83
CA LEU A 29 -19.53 -1.53 26.41
C LEU A 29 -19.87 -2.40 27.62
N GLU A 30 -20.65 -3.44 27.39
CA GLU A 30 -20.90 -4.50 28.37
C GLU A 30 -19.58 -5.15 28.81
N PRO A 31 -19.38 -5.48 30.09
CA PRO A 31 -18.17 -6.16 30.55
C PRO A 31 -17.79 -7.38 29.70
N GLY A 32 -16.53 -7.45 29.28
CA GLY A 32 -16.01 -8.55 28.44
C GLY A 32 -16.14 -8.34 26.93
N TYR A 33 -16.98 -7.42 26.47
CA TYR A 33 -17.20 -7.17 25.03
C TYR A 33 -16.08 -6.36 24.36
N GLY A 34 -15.26 -5.66 25.13
CA GLY A 34 -14.14 -4.88 24.58
C GLY A 34 -13.18 -5.71 23.74
N ILE A 35 -12.80 -6.89 24.23
CA ILE A 35 -11.90 -7.81 23.51
C ILE A 35 -12.57 -8.33 22.24
N THR A 36 -13.84 -8.69 22.30
CA THR A 36 -14.62 -9.22 21.16
C THR A 36 -14.74 -8.17 20.06
N VAL A 37 -15.17 -6.96 20.40
CA VAL A 37 -15.31 -5.85 19.44
C VAL A 37 -13.96 -5.43 18.89
N GLY A 38 -12.95 -5.28 19.74
CA GLY A 38 -11.60 -4.90 19.33
C GLY A 38 -10.98 -5.91 18.37
N ASN A 39 -11.13 -7.21 18.63
CA ASN A 39 -10.63 -8.25 17.74
C ASN A 39 -11.40 -8.27 16.40
N ALA A 40 -12.70 -8.07 16.41
CA ALA A 40 -13.50 -7.97 15.18
C ALA A 40 -13.09 -6.77 14.34
N LEU A 41 -12.92 -5.58 14.93
CA LEU A 41 -12.45 -4.38 14.26
C LEU A 41 -11.04 -4.57 13.68
N ARG A 42 -10.13 -5.17 14.44
CA ARG A 42 -8.78 -5.50 13.95
C ARG A 42 -8.83 -6.36 12.69
N ARG A 43 -9.64 -7.40 12.68
CA ARG A 43 -9.79 -8.31 11.53
C ARG A 43 -10.34 -7.59 10.31
N VAL A 44 -11.35 -6.74 10.48
CA VAL A 44 -11.93 -5.93 9.40
C VAL A 44 -10.90 -4.95 8.83
N LEU A 45 -10.17 -4.24 9.69
CA LEU A 45 -9.14 -3.30 9.27
C LEU A 45 -8.00 -3.96 8.48
N LEU A 46 -7.62 -5.18 8.84
CA LEU A 46 -6.54 -5.90 8.16
C LEU A 46 -6.95 -6.59 6.86
N SER A 47 -8.22 -6.90 6.66
CA SER A 47 -8.66 -7.76 5.55
C SER A 47 -9.73 -7.15 4.63
N SER A 48 -10.43 -6.12 5.07
CA SER A 48 -11.68 -5.71 4.41
C SER A 48 -11.70 -4.28 3.90
N LEU A 49 -10.72 -3.47 4.24
CA LEU A 49 -10.59 -2.12 3.69
C LEU A 49 -10.02 -2.16 2.28
N GLU A 50 -10.60 -1.35 1.41
CA GLU A 50 -10.11 -1.16 0.06
C GLU A 50 -8.90 -0.21 0.06
N GLY A 51 -7.97 -0.46 -0.85
CA GLY A 51 -6.79 0.37 -1.05
C GLY A 51 -6.25 0.24 -2.47
N TYR A 52 -5.14 0.91 -2.74
CA TYR A 52 -4.48 0.92 -4.03
C TYR A 52 -3.06 0.39 -3.87
N ALA A 53 -2.66 -0.48 -4.79
CA ALA A 53 -1.32 -1.07 -4.79
C ALA A 53 -0.87 -1.40 -6.21
N ILE A 54 0.43 -1.58 -6.38
CA ILE A 54 0.99 -2.13 -7.61
C ILE A 54 0.62 -3.61 -7.67
N THR A 55 -0.07 -4.00 -8.74
CA THR A 55 -0.51 -5.39 -8.98
C THR A 55 0.32 -6.12 -10.02
N LYS A 56 0.89 -5.39 -10.98
CA LYS A 56 1.76 -5.93 -12.04
C LYS A 56 2.94 -5.00 -12.24
N ILE A 57 4.10 -5.61 -12.51
CA ILE A 57 5.33 -4.91 -12.89
C ILE A 57 5.96 -5.61 -14.09
N LYS A 58 6.53 -4.81 -14.97
CA LYS A 58 7.41 -5.26 -16.03
C LYS A 58 8.66 -4.39 -16.02
N ILE A 59 9.82 -5.02 -15.92
CA ILE A 59 11.12 -4.35 -15.99
C ILE A 59 11.79 -4.78 -17.29
N GLU A 60 12.30 -3.83 -18.06
CA GLU A 60 12.99 -4.13 -19.32
C GLU A 60 14.26 -4.96 -19.05
N GLY A 61 14.45 -6.04 -19.81
CA GLY A 61 15.58 -6.95 -19.65
C GLY A 61 15.47 -7.96 -18.50
N VAL A 62 14.34 -7.99 -17.81
CA VAL A 62 14.07 -8.94 -16.69
C VAL A 62 12.98 -9.91 -17.11
N GLU A 63 13.29 -11.20 -17.01
CA GLU A 63 12.35 -12.28 -17.39
C GLU A 63 11.61 -12.88 -16.19
N HIS A 64 12.22 -12.85 -14.99
CA HIS A 64 11.64 -13.41 -13.78
C HIS A 64 12.17 -12.72 -12.51
N GLU A 65 11.50 -12.92 -11.40
CA GLU A 65 11.74 -12.27 -10.11
C GLU A 65 13.10 -12.60 -9.45
N PHE A 66 13.76 -13.67 -9.87
CA PHE A 66 15.09 -14.07 -9.36
C PHE A 66 16.24 -13.49 -10.16
N SER A 67 15.96 -12.63 -11.13
CA SER A 67 16.97 -11.94 -11.94
C SER A 67 17.65 -10.84 -11.16
N THR A 68 18.83 -10.46 -11.64
CA THR A 68 19.54 -9.24 -11.24
C THR A 68 19.58 -8.25 -12.40
N ILE A 69 19.72 -6.98 -12.08
CA ILE A 69 19.83 -5.91 -13.07
C ILE A 69 21.25 -5.35 -12.98
N THR A 70 21.97 -5.32 -14.09
CA THR A 70 23.35 -4.80 -14.11
C THR A 70 23.38 -3.35 -13.66
N GLY A 71 24.24 -3.03 -12.69
CA GLY A 71 24.37 -1.70 -12.09
C GLY A 71 23.31 -1.35 -11.07
N VAL A 72 22.48 -2.31 -10.65
CA VAL A 72 21.54 -2.19 -9.52
C VAL A 72 21.96 -3.14 -8.41
N ILE A 73 22.01 -2.63 -7.18
CA ILE A 73 22.49 -3.41 -6.02
C ILE A 73 21.47 -4.47 -5.61
N GLU A 74 20.22 -4.07 -5.50
CA GLU A 74 19.12 -4.95 -5.10
C GLU A 74 18.73 -5.89 -6.25
N ASP A 75 18.43 -7.14 -5.93
CA ASP A 75 17.84 -8.06 -6.90
C ASP A 75 16.36 -7.70 -7.19
N VAL A 76 15.80 -8.29 -8.23
CA VAL A 76 14.43 -8.00 -8.65
C VAL A 76 13.42 -8.35 -7.56
N ASN A 77 13.65 -9.41 -6.79
CA ASN A 77 12.79 -9.82 -5.71
C ASN A 77 12.74 -8.78 -4.58
N GLU A 78 13.90 -8.23 -4.22
CA GLU A 78 14.01 -7.15 -3.24
C GLU A 78 13.33 -5.86 -3.75
N ILE A 79 13.52 -5.52 -5.02
CA ILE A 79 12.83 -4.39 -5.66
C ILE A 79 11.30 -4.57 -5.57
N ILE A 80 10.78 -5.76 -5.86
CA ILE A 80 9.34 -6.07 -5.76
C ILE A 80 8.85 -5.90 -4.31
N LEU A 81 9.60 -6.39 -3.32
CA LEU A 81 9.25 -6.24 -1.91
C LEU A 81 9.22 -4.77 -1.48
N ASN A 82 10.15 -3.95 -1.96
CA ASN A 82 10.17 -2.52 -1.70
C ASN A 82 8.98 -1.81 -2.38
N LEU A 83 8.67 -2.14 -3.62
CA LEU A 83 7.53 -1.60 -4.35
C LEU A 83 6.19 -1.90 -3.65
N LYS A 84 6.05 -3.07 -3.02
CA LYS A 84 4.86 -3.43 -2.23
C LYS A 84 4.64 -2.54 -0.99
N GLN A 85 5.68 -1.83 -0.53
CA GLN A 85 5.58 -0.93 0.61
C GLN A 85 5.10 0.47 0.23
N ILE A 86 4.99 0.80 -1.06
CA ILE A 86 4.49 2.09 -1.50
C ILE A 86 3.02 2.24 -1.12
N ARG A 87 2.67 3.41 -0.60
CA ARG A 87 1.30 3.80 -0.25
C ARG A 87 0.80 4.83 -1.25
N PHE A 88 -0.31 4.50 -1.90
CA PHE A 88 -0.94 5.35 -2.90
C PHE A 88 -2.22 5.99 -2.39
N LYS A 89 -2.41 7.26 -2.72
CA LYS A 89 -3.66 7.99 -2.57
C LYS A 89 -4.21 8.31 -3.95
N LYS A 90 -5.49 8.03 -4.18
CA LYS A 90 -6.19 8.46 -5.39
C LYS A 90 -6.44 9.96 -5.34
N VAL A 91 -6.08 10.69 -6.41
CA VAL A 91 -6.23 12.15 -6.50
C VAL A 91 -7.25 12.61 -7.53
N THR A 92 -7.74 11.69 -8.39
CA THR A 92 -8.77 11.97 -9.39
C THR A 92 -9.95 11.02 -9.24
N ASP A 93 -11.14 11.39 -9.71
CA ASP A 93 -12.33 10.52 -9.67
C ASP A 93 -12.46 9.64 -10.93
N ASP A 94 -11.66 9.87 -11.95
CA ASP A 94 -11.85 9.29 -13.29
C ASP A 94 -11.58 7.79 -13.36
N SER A 95 -10.57 7.27 -12.64
CA SER A 95 -10.19 5.86 -12.74
C SER A 95 -9.74 5.28 -11.41
N SER A 96 -10.03 3.99 -11.21
CA SER A 96 -9.55 3.20 -10.06
C SER A 96 -8.28 2.41 -10.39
N GLU A 97 -7.74 2.59 -11.58
CA GLU A 97 -6.54 1.92 -12.07
C GLU A 97 -5.69 2.87 -12.91
N GLU A 98 -4.40 2.63 -12.94
CA GLU A 98 -3.45 3.33 -13.79
C GLU A 98 -2.34 2.41 -14.25
N LYS A 99 -2.07 2.45 -15.55
CA LYS A 99 -0.89 1.86 -16.15
C LYS A 99 0.10 2.97 -16.46
N VAL A 100 1.30 2.89 -15.90
CA VAL A 100 2.31 3.92 -16.04
C VAL A 100 3.64 3.34 -16.50
N HIS A 101 4.27 4.03 -17.45
CA HIS A 101 5.64 3.76 -17.88
C HIS A 101 6.59 4.72 -17.17
N VAL A 102 7.57 4.16 -16.50
CA VAL A 102 8.53 4.90 -15.67
C VAL A 102 9.93 4.67 -16.18
N THR A 103 10.66 5.74 -16.41
CA THR A 103 12.09 5.70 -16.75
C THR A 103 12.87 6.45 -15.68
N ILE A 104 13.74 5.73 -14.96
CA ILE A 104 14.65 6.32 -13.97
C ILE A 104 16.06 6.27 -14.54
N SER A 105 16.74 7.41 -14.60
CA SER A 105 18.11 7.54 -15.08
C SER A 105 18.82 8.72 -14.43
N GLY A 106 20.15 8.66 -14.38
CA GLY A 106 20.98 9.75 -13.84
C GLY A 106 20.85 9.94 -12.33
N LYS A 107 20.50 8.89 -11.60
CA LYS A 107 20.33 8.90 -10.15
C LYS A 107 21.01 7.69 -9.53
N GLU A 108 21.52 7.86 -8.32
CA GLU A 108 22.11 6.77 -7.52
C GLU A 108 21.04 6.00 -6.73
N GLU A 109 19.88 6.62 -6.49
CA GLU A 109 18.75 6.01 -5.80
C GLU A 109 17.45 6.21 -6.57
N PHE A 110 16.68 5.13 -6.69
CA PHE A 110 15.28 5.20 -7.08
C PHE A 110 14.41 5.19 -5.83
N LYS A 111 13.69 6.28 -5.59
CA LYS A 111 12.74 6.44 -4.48
C LYS A 111 11.30 6.40 -4.97
N ALA A 112 10.40 6.01 -4.07
CA ALA A 112 8.96 5.95 -4.39
C ALA A 112 8.40 7.29 -4.89
N GLY A 113 8.91 8.41 -4.36
CA GLY A 113 8.53 9.76 -4.78
C GLY A 113 8.86 10.09 -6.23
N ASP A 114 9.83 9.39 -6.83
CA ASP A 114 10.17 9.56 -8.24
C ASP A 114 9.02 9.14 -9.18
N LEU A 115 8.09 8.31 -8.68
CA LEU A 115 6.90 7.91 -9.43
C LEU A 115 5.92 9.06 -9.63
N ASN A 116 5.87 10.05 -8.73
CA ASN A 116 4.88 11.13 -8.76
C ASN A 116 4.91 11.95 -10.06
N GLN A 117 6.06 12.07 -10.72
CA GLN A 117 6.15 12.77 -11.99
C GLN A 117 5.53 12.01 -13.18
N PHE A 118 5.26 10.73 -13.03
CA PHE A 118 4.68 9.86 -14.06
C PHE A 118 3.21 9.53 -13.79
N LEU A 119 2.75 9.70 -12.55
CA LEU A 119 1.39 9.38 -12.12
C LEU A 119 0.42 10.52 -12.42
N ASN A 120 -0.79 10.17 -12.89
CA ASN A 120 -1.87 11.11 -13.14
C ASN A 120 -3.02 10.96 -12.12
N ASN A 121 -3.36 9.74 -11.77
CA ASN A 121 -4.52 9.42 -10.94
C ASN A 121 -4.16 9.19 -9.47
N PHE A 122 -2.89 8.99 -9.19
CA PHE A 122 -2.39 8.63 -7.86
C PHE A 122 -1.24 9.52 -7.42
N GLU A 123 -1.08 9.60 -6.11
CA GLU A 123 0.04 10.25 -5.42
C GLU A 123 0.67 9.26 -4.46
N VAL A 124 2.00 9.28 -4.36
CA VAL A 124 2.76 8.47 -3.40
C VAL A 124 2.79 9.20 -2.06
N LEU A 125 2.31 8.53 -1.00
CA LEU A 125 2.24 9.10 0.36
C LEU A 125 3.54 8.94 1.16
N ASN A 126 4.41 7.99 0.78
CA ASN A 126 5.71 7.74 1.41
C ASN A 126 6.87 7.91 0.41
N PRO A 127 7.13 9.15 -0.06
CA PRO A 127 8.06 9.43 -1.16
C PRO A 127 9.52 9.10 -0.85
N ASP A 128 9.92 9.09 0.42
CA ASP A 128 11.30 8.82 0.84
C ASP A 128 11.67 7.32 0.85
N LEU A 129 10.69 6.43 0.63
CA LEU A 129 10.93 5.01 0.55
C LEU A 129 11.89 4.69 -0.60
N ARG A 130 13.05 4.10 -0.29
CA ARG A 130 14.01 3.64 -1.28
C ARG A 130 13.53 2.34 -1.91
N ILE A 131 13.49 2.31 -3.24
CA ILE A 131 13.13 1.12 -4.02
C ILE A 131 14.39 0.33 -4.39
N CYS A 132 15.39 1.00 -4.97
CA CYS A 132 16.68 0.41 -5.26
C CYS A 132 17.80 1.46 -5.34
N THR A 133 19.02 0.97 -5.27
CA THR A 133 20.27 1.71 -5.45
C THR A 133 20.89 1.32 -6.78
N MET A 134 21.28 2.28 -7.59
CA MET A 134 21.73 2.07 -8.97
C MET A 134 22.92 2.93 -9.30
N GLU A 135 23.76 2.46 -10.22
CA GLU A 135 24.86 3.26 -10.80
C GLU A 135 24.27 4.42 -11.63
N PRO A 136 24.93 5.60 -11.66
CA PRO A 136 24.38 6.81 -12.32
C PRO A 136 24.14 6.67 -13.83
N ASP A 137 24.83 5.74 -14.50
CA ASP A 137 24.72 5.45 -15.93
C ASP A 137 23.63 4.43 -16.25
N VAL A 138 23.02 3.80 -15.22
CA VAL A 138 21.92 2.86 -15.40
C VAL A 138 20.65 3.61 -15.80
N LYS A 139 19.98 3.06 -16.81
CA LYS A 139 18.64 3.48 -17.22
C LYS A 139 17.65 2.34 -16.93
N LEU A 140 16.84 2.52 -15.88
CA LEU A 140 15.82 1.58 -15.49
C LEU A 140 14.49 1.93 -16.15
N GLN A 141 14.01 1.06 -17.04
CA GLN A 141 12.71 1.22 -17.70
C GLN A 141 11.73 0.21 -17.14
N THR A 142 10.62 0.70 -16.61
CA THR A 142 9.63 -0.13 -15.94
C THR A 142 8.22 0.27 -16.34
N GLU A 143 7.33 -0.68 -16.27
CA GLU A 143 5.88 -0.48 -16.42
C GLU A 143 5.20 -0.98 -15.15
N PHE A 144 4.36 -0.16 -14.55
CA PHE A 144 3.59 -0.50 -13.37
C PHE A 144 2.10 -0.44 -13.66
N HIS A 145 1.35 -1.37 -13.07
CA HIS A 145 -0.10 -1.32 -13.00
C HIS A 145 -0.52 -1.12 -11.56
N ILE A 146 -1.25 -0.03 -11.30
CA ILE A 146 -1.82 0.29 -9.99
C ILE A 146 -3.30 0.02 -10.08
N ASN A 147 -3.81 -0.80 -9.17
CA ASN A 147 -5.22 -1.18 -9.13
C ASN A 147 -5.77 -1.06 -7.71
N LYS A 148 -7.10 -0.90 -7.64
CA LYS A 148 -7.85 -1.02 -6.42
C LYS A 148 -7.97 -2.47 -6.00
N GLY A 149 -7.78 -2.76 -4.72
CA GLY A 149 -7.92 -4.10 -4.19
C GLY A 149 -8.35 -4.10 -2.73
N ARG A 150 -8.53 -5.29 -2.19
CA ARG A 150 -8.92 -5.52 -0.81
C ARG A 150 -8.30 -6.81 -0.28
N GLY A 151 -7.71 -6.74 0.92
CA GLY A 151 -7.06 -7.90 1.53
C GLY A 151 -5.82 -8.36 0.76
N TYR A 152 -5.66 -9.66 0.63
CA TYR A 152 -4.56 -10.30 -0.08
C TYR A 152 -5.07 -11.05 -1.30
N VAL A 153 -4.43 -10.83 -2.44
CA VAL A 153 -4.70 -11.53 -3.71
C VAL A 153 -3.40 -12.18 -4.18
N GLN A 154 -3.47 -13.47 -4.53
CA GLN A 154 -2.31 -14.20 -5.03
C GLN A 154 -1.89 -13.71 -6.42
N SER A 155 -0.59 -13.84 -6.74
CA SER A 155 -0.05 -13.35 -8.02
C SER A 155 -0.72 -13.99 -9.25
N GLU A 156 -1.13 -15.26 -9.14
CA GLU A 156 -1.83 -15.97 -10.22
C GLU A 156 -3.19 -15.34 -10.56
N GLU A 157 -3.90 -14.84 -9.57
CA GLU A 157 -5.20 -14.16 -9.76
C GLU A 157 -5.02 -12.77 -10.40
N ASN A 158 -3.86 -12.15 -10.22
CA ASN A 158 -3.52 -10.85 -10.84
C ASN A 158 -3.04 -10.98 -12.30
N LYS A 159 -2.80 -12.21 -12.80
CA LYS A 159 -2.30 -12.46 -14.17
C LYS A 159 -3.41 -12.48 -15.23
N SER A 160 -4.67 -12.48 -14.82
CA SER A 160 -5.84 -12.52 -15.72
C SER A 160 -6.09 -11.20 -16.41
#